data_bbc719d629ec84b8d6d5f56d9509db8f
#
_entry.id   bbc719d629ec84b8d6d5f56d9509db8f
#
_cell.length_a   1.000
_cell.length_b   1.000
_cell.length_c   1.000
_cell.angle_alpha   90.00
_cell.angle_beta   90.00
_cell.angle_gamma   90.00
#
_symmetry.space_group_name_H-M   'P 1'
#
loop_
_entity.id
_entity.type
_entity.pdbx_description
1 polymer ?
#
loop_
_entity_poly.entity_id
_entity_poly.type
_entity_poly.pdbx_seq_one_letter_code
_entity_poly.pdbx_strand_id
1 'polypeptide(L)'
;MTSQICNKIILVFLVLFIGACSQYPAVTAKFETPQVTTHDDAADDPAIWVDVERPENSLIFGTDKKSGVHVYNLQGQEIGYTELGDINNIDLRSQGGVTKIVASNRTNETIDLWLISDSRLREGSKQNKFALDTQRSLTANSAINIYGICAGNDSELGFIAFVTEDEGPRVEMWQYSDAELSLLTTFNNGGESEGCVYDDE
;
A
#
# COMPACT_ATOMS: atom_id res chain seq x y z
N MET A 1 61.56 -19.73 -5.16
CA MET A 1 60.59 -19.74 -6.29
C MET A 1 59.13 -19.89 -5.87
N THR A 2 58.82 -20.42 -4.72
CA THR A 2 57.44 -20.71 -4.24
C THR A 2 56.65 -19.47 -3.78
N SER A 3 57.30 -18.42 -3.25
CA SER A 3 56.66 -17.23 -2.72
C SER A 3 56.03 -16.29 -3.80
N GLN A 4 56.65 -16.19 -4.97
CA GLN A 4 56.15 -15.35 -6.06
C GLN A 4 54.95 -15.94 -6.82
N ILE A 5 54.82 -17.26 -6.82
CA ILE A 5 53.68 -17.93 -7.45
C ILE A 5 52.45 -17.81 -6.57
N CYS A 6 52.58 -17.89 -5.26
CA CYS A 6 51.48 -17.74 -4.30
C CYS A 6 50.86 -16.34 -4.35
N ASN A 7 51.71 -15.28 -4.43
CA ASN A 7 51.22 -13.90 -4.54
C ASN A 7 50.48 -13.60 -5.87
N LYS A 8 50.91 -14.24 -6.98
CA LYS A 8 50.22 -14.06 -8.27
C LYS A 8 48.87 -14.80 -8.32
N ILE A 9 48.74 -15.95 -7.67
CA ILE A 9 47.47 -16.67 -7.58
C ILE A 9 46.46 -15.94 -6.70
N ILE A 10 46.90 -15.36 -5.57
CA ILE A 10 46.03 -14.54 -4.70
C ILE A 10 45.56 -13.29 -5.42
N LEU A 11 46.40 -12.63 -6.23
CA LEU A 11 45.99 -11.45 -6.98
C LEU A 11 44.99 -11.77 -8.09
N VAL A 12 45.10 -12.92 -8.76
CA VAL A 12 44.16 -13.37 -9.78
C VAL A 12 42.80 -13.74 -9.18
N PHE A 13 42.78 -14.36 -7.98
CA PHE A 13 41.55 -14.65 -7.27
C PHE A 13 40.85 -13.37 -6.76
N LEU A 14 41.60 -12.37 -6.34
CA LEU A 14 41.02 -11.10 -5.87
C LEU A 14 40.36 -10.32 -7.00
N VAL A 15 40.89 -10.38 -8.20
CA VAL A 15 40.34 -9.70 -9.40
C VAL A 15 39.06 -10.37 -9.92
N LEU A 16 38.89 -11.70 -9.69
CA LEU A 16 37.70 -12.44 -10.11
C LEU A 16 36.47 -12.17 -9.22
N PHE A 17 36.65 -11.65 -8.00
CA PHE A 17 35.55 -11.31 -7.11
C PHE A 17 34.95 -9.90 -7.31
N ILE A 18 35.58 -9.03 -8.08
CA ILE A 18 35.11 -7.66 -8.33
C ILE A 18 34.06 -7.59 -9.46
N GLY A 19 33.84 -8.68 -10.20
CA GLY A 19 32.94 -8.73 -11.35
C GLY A 19 31.50 -9.16 -11.10
N ALA A 20 31.07 -9.41 -9.87
CA ALA A 20 29.77 -9.97 -9.54
C ALA A 20 28.72 -8.95 -9.03
N CYS A 21 28.89 -7.66 -9.34
CA CYS A 21 27.74 -6.75 -9.29
C CYS A 21 26.96 -6.95 -10.60
N SER A 22 25.93 -7.79 -10.57
CA SER A 22 24.94 -7.81 -11.64
C SER A 22 24.30 -6.41 -11.67
N GLN A 23 24.66 -5.61 -12.66
CA GLN A 23 23.92 -4.37 -12.94
C GLN A 23 22.54 -4.78 -13.44
N TYR A 24 21.56 -4.73 -12.57
CA TYR A 24 20.17 -4.76 -13.05
C TYR A 24 19.95 -3.55 -13.94
N PRO A 25 19.26 -3.71 -15.07
CA PRO A 25 18.94 -2.58 -15.94
C PRO A 25 18.21 -1.51 -15.11
N ALA A 26 18.71 -0.29 -15.16
CA ALA A 26 18.03 0.83 -14.51
C ALA A 26 16.64 1.02 -15.14
N VAL A 27 15.60 0.99 -14.33
CA VAL A 27 14.25 1.33 -14.75
C VAL A 27 14.07 2.83 -14.53
N THR A 28 13.79 3.55 -15.60
CA THR A 28 13.48 4.98 -15.52
C THR A 28 11.98 5.16 -15.43
N ALA A 29 11.51 5.97 -14.46
CA ALA A 29 10.11 6.34 -14.36
C ALA A 29 9.66 7.02 -15.65
N LYS A 30 8.55 6.58 -16.21
CA LYS A 30 7.95 7.16 -17.41
C LYS A 30 7.09 8.37 -17.07
N PHE A 31 6.46 8.34 -15.94
CA PHE A 31 5.60 9.39 -15.40
C PHE A 31 5.84 9.52 -13.89
N GLU A 32 5.57 10.69 -13.37
CA GLU A 32 5.62 11.02 -11.94
C GLU A 32 4.33 11.76 -11.57
N THR A 33 3.87 11.59 -10.34
CA THR A 33 2.76 12.37 -9.79
C THR A 33 3.24 13.78 -9.42
N PRO A 34 2.36 14.80 -9.40
CA PRO A 34 2.70 16.06 -8.77
C PRO A 34 3.04 15.84 -7.28
N GLN A 35 3.84 16.73 -6.73
CA GLN A 35 4.08 16.74 -5.30
C GLN A 35 2.78 17.08 -4.56
N VAL A 36 2.55 16.43 -3.42
CA VAL A 36 1.46 16.83 -2.51
C VAL A 36 1.72 18.22 -1.96
N THR A 37 0.65 18.94 -1.56
CA THR A 37 0.76 20.33 -1.09
C THR A 37 1.18 20.43 0.37
N THR A 38 1.09 19.37 1.12
CA THR A 38 1.59 19.26 2.49
C THR A 38 3.11 19.11 2.49
N HIS A 39 3.77 19.40 3.60
CA HIS A 39 5.23 19.47 3.69
C HIS A 39 5.79 18.40 4.63
N ASP A 40 7.09 18.22 4.57
CA ASP A 40 7.89 17.24 5.31
C ASP A 40 7.55 15.81 4.89
N ASP A 41 7.42 14.88 5.82
CA ASP A 41 7.03 13.49 5.61
C ASP A 41 5.51 13.41 5.37
N ALA A 42 5.09 13.58 4.13
CA ALA A 42 3.70 13.74 3.75
C ALA A 42 3.20 12.64 2.78
N ALA A 43 3.74 12.57 1.57
CA ALA A 43 3.39 11.49 0.64
C ALA A 43 3.95 10.16 1.13
N ASP A 44 3.13 9.12 1.20
CA ASP A 44 3.51 7.87 1.85
C ASP A 44 3.22 6.63 1.00
N ASP A 45 2.07 6.02 1.16
CA ASP A 45 1.78 4.67 0.69
C ASP A 45 0.87 4.65 -0.55
N PRO A 46 1.19 3.88 -1.58
CA PRO A 46 0.36 3.73 -2.76
C PRO A 46 -0.37 2.38 -2.81
N ALA A 47 -1.65 2.39 -3.19
CA ALA A 47 -2.37 1.20 -3.61
C ALA A 47 -2.81 1.33 -5.08
N ILE A 48 -2.77 0.23 -5.84
CA ILE A 48 -3.08 0.24 -7.26
C ILE A 48 -4.30 -0.64 -7.54
N TRP A 49 -5.38 -0.01 -8.02
CA TRP A 49 -6.48 -0.76 -8.63
C TRP A 49 -6.15 -1.04 -10.09
N VAL A 50 -6.15 -2.32 -10.47
CA VAL A 50 -5.88 -2.76 -11.83
C VAL A 50 -7.20 -3.03 -12.56
N ASP A 51 -7.48 -2.28 -13.63
CA ASP A 51 -8.56 -2.63 -14.56
C ASP A 51 -8.08 -3.80 -15.44
N VAL A 52 -8.50 -5.02 -15.08
CA VAL A 52 -8.10 -6.24 -15.82
C VAL A 52 -8.62 -6.29 -17.26
N GLU A 53 -9.68 -5.54 -17.57
CA GLU A 53 -10.23 -5.47 -18.92
C GLU A 53 -9.50 -4.43 -19.79
N ARG A 54 -9.05 -3.34 -19.14
CA ARG A 54 -8.39 -2.20 -19.78
C ARG A 54 -7.31 -1.65 -18.86
N PRO A 55 -6.13 -2.25 -18.80
CA PRO A 55 -5.08 -1.88 -17.86
C PRO A 55 -4.68 -0.40 -17.89
N GLU A 56 -4.87 0.26 -19.03
CA GLU A 56 -4.63 1.71 -19.18
C GLU A 56 -5.58 2.60 -18.36
N ASN A 57 -6.70 2.06 -17.88
CA ASN A 57 -7.66 2.75 -17.01
C ASN A 57 -7.42 2.49 -15.51
N SER A 58 -6.35 1.78 -15.16
CA SER A 58 -6.00 1.53 -13.76
C SER A 58 -5.79 2.83 -13.00
N LEU A 59 -6.03 2.79 -11.69
CA LEU A 59 -5.94 3.95 -10.80
C LEU A 59 -4.90 3.71 -9.70
N ILE A 60 -4.23 4.78 -9.31
CA ILE A 60 -3.30 4.79 -8.18
C ILE A 60 -3.93 5.63 -7.08
N PHE A 61 -4.05 5.06 -5.89
CA PHE A 61 -4.43 5.75 -4.66
C PHE A 61 -3.16 6.01 -3.87
N GLY A 62 -2.90 7.25 -3.51
CA GLY A 62 -1.74 7.64 -2.72
C GLY A 62 -2.15 8.35 -1.46
N THR A 63 -1.56 7.98 -0.34
CA THR A 63 -1.82 8.65 0.94
C THR A 63 -0.97 9.90 1.09
N ASP A 64 -1.57 10.89 1.73
CA ASP A 64 -0.89 12.04 2.32
C ASP A 64 -1.12 11.97 3.83
N LYS A 65 -0.05 11.70 4.58
CA LYS A 65 -0.06 11.52 6.05
C LYS A 65 -0.66 12.71 6.80
N LYS A 66 -0.90 13.83 6.14
CA LYS A 66 -1.35 15.09 6.77
C LYS A 66 -2.66 15.61 6.23
N SER A 67 -3.26 14.91 5.26
CA SER A 67 -4.47 15.45 4.63
C SER A 67 -5.47 14.44 4.10
N GLY A 68 -5.04 13.30 3.57
CA GLY A 68 -5.99 12.30 3.08
C GLY A 68 -5.50 11.43 1.93
N VAL A 69 -6.34 11.20 0.93
CA VAL A 69 -6.04 10.30 -0.20
C VAL A 69 -6.18 11.02 -1.52
N HIS A 70 -5.13 10.97 -2.31
CA HIS A 70 -5.08 11.41 -3.70
C HIS A 70 -5.34 10.24 -4.64
N VAL A 71 -5.96 10.50 -5.78
CA VAL A 71 -6.18 9.50 -6.82
C VAL A 71 -5.57 9.97 -8.13
N TYR A 72 -4.77 9.10 -8.74
CA TYR A 72 -4.05 9.41 -9.98
C TYR A 72 -4.39 8.40 -11.08
N ASN A 73 -4.31 8.84 -12.33
CA ASN A 73 -4.25 7.93 -13.47
C ASN A 73 -2.81 7.44 -13.71
N LEU A 74 -2.61 6.50 -14.64
CA LEU A 74 -1.29 5.93 -14.95
C LEU A 74 -0.32 6.93 -15.61
N GLN A 75 -0.78 8.11 -16.00
CA GLN A 75 0.06 9.21 -16.48
C GLN A 75 0.56 10.12 -15.35
N GLY A 76 0.23 9.76 -14.09
CA GLY A 76 0.58 10.55 -12.91
C GLY A 76 -0.29 11.79 -12.70
N GLN A 77 -1.34 11.99 -13.50
CA GLN A 77 -2.24 13.13 -13.33
C GLN A 77 -3.19 12.86 -12.16
N GLU A 78 -3.29 13.80 -11.24
CA GLU A 78 -4.29 13.76 -10.19
C GLU A 78 -5.69 13.93 -10.79
N ILE A 79 -6.57 12.98 -10.48
CA ILE A 79 -7.96 12.97 -10.93
C ILE A 79 -8.96 13.12 -9.78
N GLY A 80 -8.47 13.15 -8.55
CA GLY A 80 -9.28 13.40 -7.38
C GLY A 80 -8.49 13.38 -6.08
N TYR A 81 -9.12 13.97 -5.08
CA TYR A 81 -8.61 14.07 -3.72
C TYR A 81 -9.77 13.96 -2.73
N THR A 82 -9.53 13.33 -1.61
CA THR A 82 -10.49 13.23 -0.50
C THR A 82 -9.77 13.60 0.79
N GLU A 83 -10.25 14.66 1.44
CA GLU A 83 -9.76 15.08 2.75
C GLU A 83 -10.29 14.12 3.82
N LEU A 84 -9.38 13.48 4.56
CA LEU A 84 -9.67 12.46 5.57
C LEU A 84 -8.87 12.66 6.86
N GLY A 85 -7.96 13.64 6.89
CA GLY A 85 -6.98 13.83 7.95
C GLY A 85 -5.73 12.99 7.72
N ASP A 86 -5.09 12.56 8.78
CA ASP A 86 -3.79 11.86 8.77
C ASP A 86 -3.98 10.41 8.34
N ILE A 87 -3.87 10.14 7.05
CA ILE A 87 -3.95 8.78 6.49
C ILE A 87 -2.55 8.24 6.27
N ASN A 88 -2.18 7.20 7.03
CA ASN A 88 -0.85 6.61 6.91
C ASN A 88 -0.78 5.66 5.73
N ASN A 89 -1.38 4.47 5.82
CA ASN A 89 -1.32 3.47 4.76
C ASN A 89 -2.69 3.22 4.11
N ILE A 90 -2.66 2.67 2.91
CA ILE A 90 -3.82 2.29 2.12
C ILE A 90 -3.55 0.98 1.39
N ASP A 91 -4.50 0.06 1.39
CA ASP A 91 -4.42 -1.16 0.59
C ASP A 91 -5.78 -1.49 -0.03
N LEU A 92 -5.79 -2.35 -1.02
CA LEU A 92 -7.03 -2.74 -1.69
C LEU A 92 -7.01 -4.18 -2.20
N ARG A 93 -8.20 -4.77 -2.27
CA ARG A 93 -8.42 -6.07 -2.90
C ARG A 93 -9.70 -6.05 -3.74
N SER A 94 -9.59 -6.53 -4.96
CA SER A 94 -10.72 -6.65 -5.88
C SER A 94 -11.20 -8.09 -5.94
N GLN A 95 -12.51 -8.29 -5.77
CA GLN A 95 -13.12 -9.61 -5.90
C GLN A 95 -14.58 -9.46 -6.35
N GLY A 96 -14.99 -10.25 -7.34
CA GLY A 96 -16.38 -10.30 -7.78
C GLY A 96 -16.94 -8.99 -8.35
N GLY A 97 -16.08 -8.13 -8.92
CA GLY A 97 -16.47 -6.83 -9.47
C GLY A 97 -16.64 -5.72 -8.44
N VAL A 98 -16.19 -5.97 -7.22
CA VAL A 98 -16.14 -4.98 -6.11
C VAL A 98 -14.71 -4.90 -5.60
N THR A 99 -14.20 -3.68 -5.52
CA THR A 99 -12.94 -3.37 -4.88
C THR A 99 -13.19 -2.85 -3.47
N LYS A 100 -12.53 -3.46 -2.50
CA LYS A 100 -12.48 -3.02 -1.12
C LYS A 100 -11.18 -2.25 -0.93
N ILE A 101 -11.29 -0.98 -0.56
CA ILE A 101 -10.15 -0.10 -0.27
C ILE A 101 -10.17 0.16 1.23
N VAL A 102 -9.07 -0.08 1.90
CA VAL A 102 -8.94 0.11 3.35
C VAL A 102 -7.78 1.04 3.66
N ALA A 103 -7.95 1.93 4.62
CA ALA A 103 -6.91 2.87 5.05
C ALA A 103 -6.84 2.99 6.57
N SER A 104 -5.63 3.26 7.07
CA SER A 104 -5.38 3.57 8.48
C SER A 104 -5.49 5.08 8.70
N ASN A 105 -6.48 5.51 9.49
CA ASN A 105 -6.76 6.91 9.79
C ASN A 105 -6.26 7.25 11.20
N ARG A 106 -5.14 7.94 11.29
CA ARG A 106 -4.50 8.33 12.55
C ARG A 106 -5.18 9.52 13.23
N THR A 107 -5.94 10.34 12.48
CA THR A 107 -6.70 11.44 13.07
C THR A 107 -7.80 10.93 14.01
N ASN A 108 -8.44 9.85 13.63
CA ASN A 108 -9.60 9.31 14.34
C ASN A 108 -9.32 7.97 15.06
N GLU A 109 -8.12 7.40 14.90
CA GLU A 109 -7.75 6.04 15.34
C GLU A 109 -8.72 5.00 14.77
N THR A 110 -8.99 5.09 13.46
CA THR A 110 -9.97 4.25 12.78
C THR A 110 -9.40 3.53 11.57
N ILE A 111 -10.04 2.40 11.26
CA ILE A 111 -9.91 1.73 9.98
C ILE A 111 -11.07 2.21 9.11
N ASP A 112 -10.76 2.84 8.00
CA ASP A 112 -11.76 3.30 7.04
C ASP A 112 -11.79 2.35 5.84
N LEU A 113 -12.99 1.81 5.51
CA LEU A 113 -13.19 0.85 4.42
C LEU A 113 -14.24 1.37 3.43
N TRP A 114 -13.88 1.38 2.15
CA TRP A 114 -14.79 1.68 1.04
C TRP A 114 -15.03 0.43 0.20
N LEU A 115 -16.29 0.20 -0.14
CA LEU A 115 -16.71 -0.82 -1.09
C LEU A 115 -17.14 -0.14 -2.38
N ILE A 116 -16.35 -0.30 -3.44
CA ILE A 116 -16.54 0.41 -4.69
C ILE A 116 -16.67 -0.60 -5.83
N SER A 117 -17.73 -0.50 -6.64
CA SER A 117 -17.81 -1.35 -7.83
C SER A 117 -16.70 -1.00 -8.83
N ASP A 118 -16.12 -2.00 -9.46
CA ASP A 118 -15.10 -1.80 -10.51
C ASP A 118 -15.63 -0.94 -11.65
N SER A 119 -16.95 -1.02 -11.91
CA SER A 119 -17.59 -0.15 -12.90
C SER A 119 -17.51 1.34 -12.54
N ARG A 120 -17.63 1.70 -11.24
CA ARG A 120 -17.50 3.08 -10.77
C ARG A 120 -16.04 3.55 -10.85
N LEU A 121 -15.07 2.69 -10.51
CA LEU A 121 -13.65 3.00 -10.66
C LEU A 121 -13.30 3.24 -12.14
N ARG A 122 -13.77 2.37 -13.01
CA ARG A 122 -13.58 2.48 -14.46
C ARG A 122 -14.21 3.73 -15.03
N GLU A 123 -15.39 4.10 -14.58
CA GLU A 123 -16.06 5.34 -15.01
C GLU A 123 -15.29 6.58 -14.54
N GLY A 124 -14.83 6.59 -13.29
CA GLY A 124 -14.00 7.66 -12.74
C GLY A 124 -12.70 7.85 -13.52
N SER A 125 -12.04 6.74 -13.86
CA SER A 125 -10.83 6.77 -14.70
C SER A 125 -11.10 7.37 -16.08
N LYS A 126 -12.15 6.95 -16.76
CA LYS A 126 -12.52 7.48 -18.10
C LYS A 126 -12.87 8.97 -18.07
N GLN A 127 -13.48 9.43 -16.99
CA GLN A 127 -13.83 10.84 -16.82
C GLN A 127 -12.67 11.69 -16.29
N ASN A 128 -11.54 11.08 -15.94
CA ASN A 128 -10.46 11.71 -15.20
C ASN A 128 -10.98 12.45 -13.94
N LYS A 129 -11.92 11.82 -13.23
CA LYS A 129 -12.53 12.37 -12.03
C LYS A 129 -12.99 11.25 -11.11
N PHE A 130 -12.31 11.09 -9.98
CA PHE A 130 -12.67 10.13 -8.96
C PHE A 130 -12.22 10.61 -7.57
N ALA A 131 -13.09 10.49 -6.59
CA ALA A 131 -12.77 10.69 -5.18
C ALA A 131 -13.49 9.64 -4.33
N LEU A 132 -12.92 9.29 -3.18
CA LEU A 132 -13.54 8.44 -2.19
C LEU A 132 -14.75 9.18 -1.58
N ASP A 133 -15.83 8.47 -1.34
CA ASP A 133 -17.05 9.04 -0.76
C ASP A 133 -17.02 8.83 0.76
N THR A 134 -16.80 9.89 1.51
CA THR A 134 -16.71 9.85 2.97
C THR A 134 -18.02 9.42 3.66
N GLN A 135 -19.16 9.58 2.99
CA GLN A 135 -20.45 9.19 3.53
C GLN A 135 -20.76 7.68 3.28
N ARG A 136 -19.94 7.00 2.51
CA ARG A 136 -20.08 5.58 2.16
C ARG A 136 -18.92 4.73 2.65
N SER A 137 -18.12 5.24 3.55
CA SER A 137 -17.12 4.43 4.25
C SER A 137 -17.77 3.70 5.42
N LEU A 138 -17.30 2.48 5.66
CA LEU A 138 -17.46 1.81 6.95
C LEU A 138 -16.24 2.18 7.79
N THR A 139 -16.46 2.47 9.05
CA THR A 139 -15.41 2.90 9.95
C THR A 139 -15.46 2.07 11.22
N ALA A 140 -14.31 1.51 11.63
CA ALA A 140 -14.15 0.80 12.89
C ALA A 140 -13.08 1.45 13.75
N ASN A 141 -13.35 1.59 15.05
CA ASN A 141 -12.38 2.12 15.99
C ASN A 141 -11.36 1.05 16.36
N SER A 142 -10.09 1.35 16.22
CA SER A 142 -8.99 0.53 16.72
C SER A 142 -8.79 0.72 18.23
N ALA A 143 -8.24 -0.29 18.89
CA ALA A 143 -7.82 -0.21 20.29
C ALA A 143 -6.33 0.07 20.48
N ILE A 144 -5.60 0.23 19.37
CA ILE A 144 -4.17 0.58 19.33
C ILE A 144 -3.99 1.94 18.66
N ASN A 145 -2.88 2.61 18.93
CA ASN A 145 -2.47 3.76 18.12
C ASN A 145 -2.20 3.27 16.71
N ILE A 146 -3.02 3.68 15.76
CA ILE A 146 -2.95 3.17 14.39
C ILE A 146 -1.69 3.67 13.67
N TYR A 147 -1.01 2.73 12.97
CA TYR A 147 0.10 3.03 12.08
C TYR A 147 -0.15 2.44 10.69
N GLY A 148 0.49 1.33 10.36
CA GLY A 148 0.36 0.70 9.06
C GLY A 148 -0.92 -0.11 8.88
N ILE A 149 -1.28 -0.40 7.63
CA ILE A 149 -2.36 -1.32 7.28
C ILE A 149 -2.00 -2.11 6.03
N CYS A 150 -2.42 -3.36 5.97
CA CYS A 150 -2.51 -4.14 4.73
C CYS A 150 -3.75 -5.00 4.72
N ALA A 151 -4.15 -5.45 3.53
CA ALA A 151 -5.35 -6.26 3.34
C ALA A 151 -5.04 -7.57 2.61
N GLY A 152 -5.98 -8.50 2.67
CA GLY A 152 -5.96 -9.77 1.95
C GLY A 152 -7.36 -10.32 1.68
N ASN A 153 -7.45 -11.24 0.73
CA ASN A 153 -8.62 -12.09 0.54
C ASN A 153 -8.29 -13.50 1.01
N ASP A 154 -8.65 -13.82 2.23
CA ASP A 154 -8.50 -15.17 2.77
C ASP A 154 -9.57 -16.10 2.22
N SER A 155 -9.23 -17.36 1.94
CA SER A 155 -10.13 -18.34 1.35
C SER A 155 -11.30 -18.75 2.26
N GLU A 156 -11.16 -18.63 3.58
CA GLU A 156 -12.18 -18.99 4.57
C GLU A 156 -12.83 -17.76 5.18
N LEU A 157 -12.05 -16.72 5.47
CA LEU A 157 -12.49 -15.50 6.15
C LEU A 157 -12.97 -14.41 5.19
N GLY A 158 -12.63 -14.52 3.89
CA GLY A 158 -12.91 -13.46 2.93
C GLY A 158 -11.96 -12.27 3.09
N PHE A 159 -12.48 -11.04 3.00
CA PHE A 159 -11.63 -9.85 3.15
C PHE A 159 -11.19 -9.65 4.60
N ILE A 160 -9.89 -9.55 4.78
CA ILE A 160 -9.24 -9.27 6.06
C ILE A 160 -8.31 -8.07 5.93
N ALA A 161 -8.06 -7.39 7.05
CA ALA A 161 -7.07 -6.33 7.15
C ALA A 161 -6.24 -6.51 8.43
N PHE A 162 -4.97 -6.16 8.36
CA PHE A 162 -4.05 -6.13 9.48
C PHE A 162 -3.65 -4.69 9.75
N VAL A 163 -3.81 -4.24 10.97
CA VAL A 163 -3.47 -2.89 11.42
C VAL A 163 -2.38 -2.99 12.46
N THR A 164 -1.32 -2.21 12.30
CA THR A 164 -0.16 -2.22 13.18
C THR A 164 -0.17 -1.04 14.14
N GLU A 165 0.49 -1.22 15.28
CA GLU A 165 0.62 -0.20 16.32
C GLU A 165 1.81 0.72 16.07
N ASP A 166 1.59 2.03 16.19
CA ASP A 166 2.63 3.05 16.23
C ASP A 166 3.46 2.90 17.52
N GLU A 167 4.80 2.86 17.37
CA GLU A 167 5.77 2.66 18.45
C GLU A 167 5.54 1.39 19.28
N GLY A 168 4.82 0.39 18.74
CA GLY A 168 4.48 -0.82 19.46
C GLY A 168 4.44 -2.09 18.61
N PRO A 169 4.37 -3.25 19.28
CA PRO A 169 4.42 -4.55 18.59
C PRO A 169 3.04 -5.15 18.32
N ARG A 170 1.95 -4.49 18.69
CA ARG A 170 0.60 -5.05 18.54
C ARG A 170 0.14 -4.97 17.09
N VAL A 171 -0.57 -6.01 16.67
CA VAL A 171 -1.24 -6.09 15.37
C VAL A 171 -2.68 -6.54 15.63
N GLU A 172 -3.63 -5.80 15.10
CA GLU A 172 -5.04 -6.18 15.07
C GLU A 172 -5.38 -6.78 13.70
N MET A 173 -6.05 -7.93 13.70
CA MET A 173 -6.60 -8.56 12.51
C MET A 173 -8.10 -8.34 12.48
N TRP A 174 -8.56 -7.72 11.41
CA TRP A 174 -9.95 -7.37 11.19
C TRP A 174 -10.55 -8.14 10.01
N GLN A 175 -11.84 -8.40 10.05
CA GLN A 175 -12.59 -9.04 8.98
C GLN A 175 -13.74 -8.15 8.55
N TYR A 176 -13.97 -8.08 7.23
CA TYR A 176 -15.21 -7.54 6.68
C TYR A 176 -16.16 -8.69 6.31
N SER A 177 -17.27 -8.78 7.02
CA SER A 177 -18.35 -9.71 6.76
C SER A 177 -19.70 -9.08 7.15
N ASP A 178 -20.79 -9.52 6.55
CA ASP A 178 -22.15 -9.07 6.88
C ASP A 178 -22.33 -7.55 6.93
N ALA A 179 -21.61 -6.83 6.05
CA ALA A 179 -21.56 -5.36 5.98
C ALA A 179 -20.97 -4.69 7.25
N GLU A 180 -20.12 -5.38 7.98
CA GLU A 180 -19.46 -4.88 9.20
C GLU A 180 -17.97 -5.18 9.19
N LEU A 181 -17.16 -4.31 9.80
CA LEU A 181 -15.77 -4.54 10.16
C LEU A 181 -15.71 -5.03 11.62
N SER A 182 -15.19 -6.23 11.82
CA SER A 182 -15.11 -6.85 13.14
C SER A 182 -13.67 -7.25 13.47
N LEU A 183 -13.21 -6.93 14.70
CA LEU A 183 -11.93 -7.38 15.19
C LEU A 183 -11.97 -8.89 15.45
N LEU A 184 -11.11 -9.65 14.76
CA LEU A 184 -10.99 -11.10 14.97
C LEU A 184 -10.02 -11.44 16.09
N THR A 185 -8.86 -10.83 16.09
CA THR A 185 -7.81 -11.10 17.08
C THR A 185 -6.78 -9.99 17.13
N THR A 186 -6.04 -9.95 18.23
CA THR A 186 -4.84 -9.12 18.39
C THR A 186 -3.67 -10.01 18.76
N PHE A 187 -2.53 -9.77 18.15
CA PHE A 187 -1.30 -10.51 18.43
C PHE A 187 -0.10 -9.56 18.50
N ASN A 188 1.06 -10.11 18.86
CA ASN A 188 2.31 -9.37 18.98
C ASN A 188 3.31 -9.93 17.97
N ASN A 189 3.85 -9.07 17.10
CA ASN A 189 4.82 -9.43 16.06
C ASN A 189 6.28 -9.20 16.47
N GLY A 190 6.53 -8.71 17.68
CA GLY A 190 7.87 -8.54 18.24
C GLY A 190 8.49 -7.15 18.07
N GLY A 191 7.85 -6.24 17.37
CA GLY A 191 8.33 -4.87 17.17
C GLY A 191 7.37 -4.03 16.34
N GLU A 192 7.67 -2.76 16.18
CA GLU A 192 6.94 -1.87 15.31
C GLU A 192 7.00 -2.33 13.84
N SER A 193 5.88 -2.23 13.14
CA SER A 193 5.78 -2.53 11.71
C SER A 193 4.90 -1.51 11.02
N GLU A 194 5.36 -0.95 9.92
CA GLU A 194 4.59 0.00 9.11
C GLU A 194 3.86 -0.70 7.97
N GLY A 195 4.52 -1.63 7.32
CA GLY A 195 3.98 -2.35 6.18
C GLY A 195 3.83 -3.85 6.41
N CYS A 196 2.89 -4.44 5.71
CA CYS A 196 2.73 -5.89 5.61
C CYS A 196 2.26 -6.28 4.21
N VAL A 197 2.27 -7.56 3.92
CA VAL A 197 1.70 -8.14 2.70
C VAL A 197 0.98 -9.44 3.07
N TYR A 198 -0.18 -9.64 2.48
CA TYR A 198 -0.91 -10.89 2.56
C TYR A 198 -0.84 -11.59 1.21
N ASP A 199 -0.55 -12.91 1.24
CA ASP A 199 -0.54 -13.77 0.06
C ASP A 199 -1.95 -14.37 -0.10
N ASP A 200 -2.66 -13.93 -1.12
CA ASP A 200 -4.05 -14.32 -1.39
C ASP A 200 -4.15 -15.72 -2.07
N GLU A 201 -3.03 -16.48 -2.27
CA GLU A 201 -2.99 -17.79 -2.92
C GLU A 201 -3.45 -18.95 -2.01
#